data_57248d0d07a84d616d7e78f605bddba9
#
_entry.id   57248d0d07a84d616d7e78f605bddba9
#
_cell.length_a   1.000
_cell.length_b   1.000
_cell.length_c   1.000
_cell.angle_alpha   90.00
_cell.angle_beta   90.00
_cell.angle_gamma   90.00
#
_symmetry.space_group_name_H-M   'P 1'
#
loop_
_entity.id
_entity.type
_entity.pdbx_description
1 polymer ?
#
loop_
_entity_poly.entity_id
_entity_poly.type
_entity_poly.pdbx_seq_one_letter_code
_entity_poly.pdbx_strand_id
1 'polypeptide(L)'
;MKRSFIGILIFLGLWLIMVQSCMKFRISDSKAKEQFEKVGVPLTTATVKLGSSQMHYAKTGNDSLPTIVFVHGSPGSWDAFSLYMQDKDLLKQYRMISIDRPGFGYSNFGDAKHIDEQSALISPLFNLWKNGKPIYLIGHSLGGPMLIQLNADNPGLCKGLVLLAGSVDPAEEKKEKWRYILDAGIISYLLPGAFKPSNKELIFFKKDIYSLQNKFAFVKCKVIIVHGTQDSFVPVGNATYAQSKLVNADSVRLILIPGANHFIPWTKYETIKQILLALN
;
A
#
# COMPACT_ATOMS: atom_id res chain seq x y z
N MET A 1 -7.93 41.95 22.61
CA MET A 1 -8.43 40.56 22.86
C MET A 1 -9.44 40.05 21.83
N LYS A 2 -10.60 40.71 21.59
CA LYS A 2 -11.62 40.20 20.61
C LYS A 2 -11.09 40.03 19.18
N ARG A 3 -10.29 40.99 18.65
CA ARG A 3 -9.72 40.91 17.29
C ARG A 3 -8.70 39.79 17.12
N SER A 4 -7.86 39.54 18.14
CA SER A 4 -6.89 38.45 18.12
C SER A 4 -7.58 37.08 18.18
N PHE A 5 -8.68 36.94 18.94
CA PHE A 5 -9.47 35.73 19.03
C PHE A 5 -10.16 35.38 17.69
N ILE A 6 -10.73 36.40 17.02
CA ILE A 6 -11.33 36.23 15.67
C ILE A 6 -10.25 35.78 14.68
N GLY A 7 -9.05 36.38 14.71
CA GLY A 7 -7.94 35.96 13.85
C GLY A 7 -7.54 34.49 14.04
N ILE A 8 -7.49 34.02 15.30
CA ILE A 8 -7.21 32.61 15.61
C ILE A 8 -8.32 31.69 15.06
N LEU A 9 -9.58 32.04 15.21
CA LEU A 9 -10.68 31.24 14.68
C LEU A 9 -10.66 31.15 13.15
N ILE A 10 -10.37 32.26 12.48
CA ILE A 10 -10.24 32.28 11.00
C ILE A 10 -9.07 31.40 10.57
N PHE A 11 -7.91 31.52 11.26
CA PHE A 11 -6.74 30.68 10.97
C PHE A 11 -7.04 29.19 11.16
N LEU A 12 -7.69 28.80 12.26
CA LEU A 12 -8.10 27.42 12.50
C LEU A 12 -9.10 26.93 11.46
N GLY A 13 -10.05 27.78 11.05
CA GLY A 13 -11.01 27.43 9.99
C GLY A 13 -10.32 27.20 8.65
N LEU A 14 -9.42 28.09 8.25
CA LEU A 14 -8.63 27.93 7.02
C LEU A 14 -7.70 26.71 7.09
N TRP A 15 -7.06 26.48 8.23
CA TRP A 15 -6.27 25.29 8.48
C TRP A 15 -7.10 24.02 8.29
N LEU A 16 -8.28 23.92 8.92
CA LEU A 16 -9.16 22.76 8.79
C LEU A 16 -9.58 22.50 7.33
N ILE A 17 -9.94 23.56 6.61
CA ILE A 17 -10.29 23.43 5.17
C ILE A 17 -9.09 22.90 4.38
N MET A 18 -7.92 23.49 4.59
CA MET A 18 -6.70 23.09 3.88
C MET A 18 -6.33 21.62 4.16
N VAL A 19 -6.25 21.22 5.44
CA VAL A 19 -5.80 19.86 5.81
C VAL A 19 -6.81 18.80 5.41
N GLN A 20 -8.10 19.07 5.44
CA GLN A 20 -9.14 18.13 5.04
C GLN A 20 -9.32 18.01 3.53
N SER A 21 -8.96 19.05 2.75
CA SER A 21 -9.10 19.03 1.29
C SER A 21 -7.83 18.60 0.56
N CYS A 22 -6.65 19.11 0.98
CA CYS A 22 -5.42 19.01 0.17
C CYS A 22 -4.53 17.82 0.53
N MET A 23 -4.58 17.31 1.77
CA MET A 23 -3.62 16.28 2.25
C MET A 23 -4.22 14.86 2.24
N LYS A 24 -5.06 14.54 1.26
CA LYS A 24 -5.64 13.19 1.13
C LYS A 24 -4.71 12.19 0.45
N PHE A 25 -3.51 12.63 0.02
CA PHE A 25 -2.54 11.82 -0.72
C PHE A 25 -3.20 11.00 -1.83
N ARG A 26 -3.97 11.66 -2.68
CA ARG A 26 -4.60 11.05 -3.84
C ARG A 26 -4.69 12.05 -4.99
N ILE A 27 -4.60 11.58 -6.19
CA ILE A 27 -4.81 12.33 -7.42
C ILE A 27 -6.21 12.07 -7.96
N SER A 28 -6.87 13.08 -8.56
CA SER A 28 -8.14 12.84 -9.24
C SER A 28 -7.94 12.02 -10.52
N ASP A 29 -8.93 11.19 -10.86
CA ASP A 29 -8.89 10.33 -12.05
C ASP A 29 -8.63 11.13 -13.34
N SER A 30 -9.25 12.30 -13.47
CA SER A 30 -9.05 13.17 -14.64
C SER A 30 -7.61 13.65 -14.74
N LYS A 31 -7.03 14.14 -13.62
CA LYS A 31 -5.64 14.59 -13.59
C LYS A 31 -4.65 13.44 -13.79
N ALA A 32 -4.95 12.28 -13.23
CA ALA A 32 -4.14 11.08 -13.43
C ALA A 32 -4.13 10.66 -14.91
N LYS A 33 -5.29 10.58 -15.55
CA LYS A 33 -5.41 10.25 -16.97
C LYS A 33 -4.64 11.23 -17.85
N GLU A 34 -4.74 12.53 -17.59
CA GLU A 34 -3.96 13.56 -18.28
C GLU A 34 -2.44 13.36 -18.12
N GLN A 35 -1.97 13.01 -16.91
CA GLN A 35 -0.54 12.76 -16.67
C GLN A 35 -0.04 11.53 -17.43
N PHE A 36 -0.82 10.46 -17.46
CA PHE A 36 -0.48 9.23 -18.15
C PHE A 36 -0.53 9.40 -19.69
N GLU A 37 -1.48 10.17 -20.19
CA GLU A 37 -1.60 10.49 -21.61
C GLU A 37 -0.38 11.27 -22.11
N LYS A 38 0.18 12.20 -21.34
CA LYS A 38 1.40 12.95 -21.66
C LYS A 38 2.61 12.06 -21.93
N VAL A 39 2.65 10.86 -21.35
CA VAL A 39 3.73 9.87 -21.58
C VAL A 39 3.29 8.74 -22.52
N GLY A 40 2.10 8.87 -23.13
CA GLY A 40 1.58 7.92 -24.10
C GLY A 40 1.16 6.57 -23.49
N VAL A 41 0.70 6.56 -22.23
CA VAL A 41 0.22 5.36 -21.52
C VAL A 41 -1.26 5.49 -21.21
N PRO A 42 -2.14 4.67 -21.79
CA PRO A 42 -3.55 4.64 -21.42
C PRO A 42 -3.76 4.23 -19.96
N LEU A 43 -4.50 5.02 -19.19
CA LEU A 43 -4.90 4.74 -17.81
C LEU A 43 -6.40 4.50 -17.72
N THR A 44 -6.77 3.37 -17.14
CA THR A 44 -8.16 3.10 -16.74
C THR A 44 -8.27 3.16 -15.22
N THR A 45 -9.23 3.89 -14.70
CA THR A 45 -9.58 3.90 -13.27
C THR A 45 -10.98 3.32 -13.09
N ALA A 46 -11.22 2.62 -12.00
CA ALA A 46 -12.53 2.06 -11.70
C ALA A 46 -12.81 2.04 -10.19
N THR A 47 -14.07 2.24 -9.84
CA THR A 47 -14.58 2.07 -8.48
C THR A 47 -15.64 0.97 -8.47
N VAL A 48 -15.39 -0.09 -7.71
CA VAL A 48 -16.26 -1.26 -7.57
C VAL A 48 -17.01 -1.16 -6.25
N LYS A 49 -18.33 -1.27 -6.30
CA LYS A 49 -19.17 -1.35 -5.09
C LYS A 49 -19.19 -2.78 -4.56
N LEU A 50 -18.97 -2.94 -3.26
CA LEU A 50 -18.95 -4.21 -2.54
C LEU A 50 -19.84 -4.07 -1.28
N GLY A 51 -21.14 -4.26 -1.46
CA GLY A 51 -22.13 -3.97 -0.41
C GLY A 51 -22.17 -2.48 -0.06
N SER A 52 -21.92 -2.16 1.20
CA SER A 52 -21.82 -0.77 1.70
C SER A 52 -20.44 -0.14 1.45
N SER A 53 -19.46 -0.92 1.02
CA SER A 53 -18.09 -0.47 0.75
C SER A 53 -17.87 -0.24 -0.74
N GLN A 54 -16.81 0.50 -1.07
CA GLN A 54 -16.31 0.64 -2.42
C GLN A 54 -14.79 0.52 -2.47
N MET A 55 -14.30 -0.06 -3.57
CA MET A 55 -12.88 -0.23 -3.82
C MET A 55 -12.51 0.45 -5.13
N HIS A 56 -11.49 1.29 -5.07
CA HIS A 56 -10.95 1.99 -6.23
C HIS A 56 -9.59 1.43 -6.63
N TYR A 57 -9.33 1.38 -7.92
CA TYR A 57 -8.05 1.00 -8.47
C TYR A 57 -7.77 1.69 -9.81
N ALA A 58 -6.52 1.73 -10.19
CA ALA A 58 -6.05 2.16 -11.49
C ALA A 58 -5.38 0.98 -12.23
N LYS A 59 -5.50 0.96 -13.56
CA LYS A 59 -4.99 -0.10 -14.43
C LYS A 59 -4.29 0.46 -15.65
N THR A 60 -3.15 -0.14 -16.03
CA THR A 60 -2.41 0.10 -17.28
C THR A 60 -1.95 -1.21 -17.91
N GLY A 61 -1.55 -1.16 -19.17
CA GLY A 61 -1.01 -2.31 -19.90
C GLY A 61 -2.07 -3.17 -20.56
N ASN A 62 -1.61 -4.21 -21.26
CA ASN A 62 -2.45 -5.09 -22.07
C ASN A 62 -3.08 -6.20 -21.20
N ASP A 63 -4.39 -6.38 -21.31
CA ASP A 63 -5.16 -7.36 -20.53
C ASP A 63 -4.77 -8.83 -20.80
N SER A 64 -4.04 -9.14 -21.88
CA SER A 64 -3.55 -10.48 -22.19
C SER A 64 -2.24 -10.86 -21.48
N LEU A 65 -1.58 -9.92 -20.79
CA LEU A 65 -0.30 -10.12 -20.12
C LEU A 65 -0.47 -10.58 -18.66
N PRO A 66 0.57 -11.18 -18.03
CA PRO A 66 0.65 -11.38 -16.59
C PRO A 66 0.36 -10.09 -15.83
N THR A 67 -0.20 -10.21 -14.65
CA THR A 67 -0.65 -9.04 -13.87
C THR A 67 0.25 -8.78 -12.68
N ILE A 68 0.70 -7.53 -12.52
CA ILE A 68 1.25 -7.02 -11.27
C ILE A 68 0.14 -6.24 -10.54
N VAL A 69 -0.08 -6.55 -9.27
CA VAL A 69 -0.97 -5.78 -8.37
C VAL A 69 -0.14 -5.09 -7.31
N PHE A 70 -0.18 -3.77 -7.29
CA PHE A 70 0.53 -2.94 -6.31
C PHE A 70 -0.36 -2.60 -5.12
N VAL A 71 0.21 -2.68 -3.91
CA VAL A 71 -0.44 -2.37 -2.62
C VAL A 71 0.41 -1.34 -1.87
N HIS A 72 -0.10 -0.13 -1.73
CA HIS A 72 0.62 0.98 -1.10
C HIS A 72 0.76 0.85 0.42
N GLY A 73 1.68 1.63 1.01
CA GLY A 73 1.89 1.79 2.45
C GLY A 73 0.86 2.71 3.11
N SER A 74 1.20 3.27 4.29
CA SER A 74 0.33 4.17 5.05
C SER A 74 1.08 5.45 5.47
N PRO A 75 0.54 6.65 5.20
CA PRO A 75 -0.56 6.90 4.30
C PRO A 75 -0.17 6.70 2.83
N GLY A 76 -1.14 6.48 1.94
CA GLY A 76 -0.88 6.34 0.52
C GLY A 76 -2.16 6.20 -0.31
N SER A 77 -1.99 6.04 -1.61
CA SER A 77 -3.01 5.70 -2.58
C SER A 77 -2.39 4.98 -3.78
N TRP A 78 -3.20 4.57 -4.74
CA TRP A 78 -2.77 3.82 -5.92
C TRP A 78 -1.62 4.51 -6.69
N ASP A 79 -1.60 5.85 -6.71
CA ASP A 79 -0.61 6.64 -7.47
C ASP A 79 0.82 6.58 -6.88
N ALA A 80 0.99 5.97 -5.71
CA ALA A 80 2.31 5.65 -5.16
C ALA A 80 3.18 4.83 -6.13
N PHE A 81 2.56 4.04 -7.01
CA PHE A 81 3.24 3.22 -7.99
C PHE A 81 3.11 3.73 -9.44
N SER A 82 2.66 4.97 -9.63
CA SER A 82 2.44 5.56 -10.96
C SER A 82 3.68 5.52 -11.85
N LEU A 83 4.88 5.68 -11.31
CA LEU A 83 6.14 5.59 -12.07
C LEU A 83 6.31 4.21 -12.73
N TYR A 84 6.03 3.13 -11.99
CA TYR A 84 6.08 1.76 -12.53
C TYR A 84 4.97 1.53 -13.56
N MET A 85 3.77 2.02 -13.30
CA MET A 85 2.63 1.89 -14.18
C MET A 85 2.79 2.64 -15.52
N GLN A 86 3.72 3.60 -15.59
CA GLN A 86 4.08 4.34 -16.79
C GLN A 86 5.32 3.75 -17.50
N ASP A 87 6.04 2.82 -16.86
CA ASP A 87 7.30 2.28 -17.41
C ASP A 87 7.05 1.39 -18.62
N LYS A 88 7.62 1.79 -19.76
CA LYS A 88 7.39 1.12 -21.04
C LYS A 88 7.97 -0.30 -21.11
N ASP A 89 9.02 -0.61 -20.34
CA ASP A 89 9.59 -1.96 -20.34
C ASP A 89 8.74 -2.90 -19.50
N LEU A 90 8.23 -2.44 -18.36
CA LEU A 90 7.24 -3.19 -17.58
C LEU A 90 5.94 -3.40 -18.36
N LEU A 91 5.47 -2.38 -19.09
CA LEU A 91 4.26 -2.47 -19.92
C LEU A 91 4.35 -3.46 -21.08
N LYS A 92 5.56 -3.79 -21.54
CA LYS A 92 5.78 -4.86 -22.54
C LYS A 92 5.53 -6.25 -21.96
N GLN A 93 5.68 -6.42 -20.62
CA GLN A 93 5.61 -7.73 -19.96
C GLN A 93 4.39 -7.88 -19.08
N TYR A 94 3.81 -6.79 -18.58
CA TYR A 94 2.78 -6.83 -17.56
C TYR A 94 1.62 -5.89 -17.84
N ARG A 95 0.43 -6.38 -17.47
CA ARG A 95 -0.68 -5.53 -17.06
C ARG A 95 -0.44 -5.14 -15.61
N MET A 96 -0.59 -3.86 -15.27
CA MET A 96 -0.36 -3.37 -13.92
C MET A 96 -1.64 -2.78 -13.33
N ILE A 97 -1.95 -3.15 -12.10
CA ILE A 97 -3.08 -2.67 -11.32
C ILE A 97 -2.53 -2.13 -10.01
N SER A 98 -2.93 -0.93 -9.62
CA SER A 98 -2.61 -0.37 -8.32
C SER A 98 -3.89 -0.01 -7.60
N ILE A 99 -4.03 -0.47 -6.35
CA ILE A 99 -5.26 -0.31 -5.56
C ILE A 99 -5.15 0.84 -4.57
N ASP A 100 -6.27 1.48 -4.31
CA ASP A 100 -6.44 2.22 -3.06
C ASP A 100 -6.84 1.22 -1.97
N ARG A 101 -6.01 1.05 -0.93
CA ARG A 101 -6.38 0.19 0.20
C ARG A 101 -7.63 0.73 0.90
N PRO A 102 -8.49 -0.13 1.50
CA PRO A 102 -9.65 0.31 2.28
C PRO A 102 -9.28 1.39 3.29
N GLY A 103 -10.03 2.49 3.29
CA GLY A 103 -9.78 3.68 4.13
C GLY A 103 -8.90 4.75 3.49
N PHE A 104 -8.30 4.49 2.32
CA PHE A 104 -7.41 5.41 1.62
C PHE A 104 -7.89 5.71 0.20
N GLY A 105 -7.27 6.74 -0.42
CA GLY A 105 -7.57 7.14 -1.79
C GLY A 105 -9.07 7.40 -2.02
N TYR A 106 -9.67 6.61 -2.89
CA TYR A 106 -11.11 6.61 -3.19
C TYR A 106 -11.82 5.35 -2.66
N SER A 107 -11.12 4.48 -1.88
CA SER A 107 -11.68 3.29 -1.25
C SER A 107 -12.16 3.59 0.17
N ASN A 108 -13.40 4.14 0.31
CA ASN A 108 -13.99 4.51 1.60
C ASN A 108 -13.06 5.36 2.49
N PHE A 109 -12.53 6.44 1.92
CA PHE A 109 -11.55 7.31 2.58
C PHE A 109 -11.95 7.69 4.01
N GLY A 110 -11.02 7.46 4.96
CA GLY A 110 -11.21 7.77 6.37
C GLY A 110 -11.70 6.59 7.22
N ASP A 111 -12.16 5.51 6.59
CA ASP A 111 -12.64 4.29 7.26
C ASP A 111 -11.51 3.25 7.37
N ALA A 112 -10.55 3.50 8.28
CA ALA A 112 -9.43 2.59 8.51
C ALA A 112 -9.92 1.21 8.98
N LYS A 113 -9.37 0.15 8.39
CA LYS A 113 -9.76 -1.25 8.57
C LYS A 113 -8.58 -2.09 9.07
N HIS A 114 -8.87 -3.15 9.83
CA HIS A 114 -7.91 -4.20 10.14
C HIS A 114 -7.43 -4.91 8.86
N ILE A 115 -6.25 -5.52 8.90
CA ILE A 115 -5.64 -6.16 7.72
C ILE A 115 -6.53 -7.28 7.14
N ASP A 116 -7.18 -8.07 7.97
CA ASP A 116 -8.11 -9.13 7.56
C ASP A 116 -9.37 -8.56 6.91
N GLU A 117 -9.94 -7.47 7.45
CA GLU A 117 -11.07 -6.76 6.84
C GLU A 117 -10.70 -6.15 5.49
N GLN A 118 -9.49 -5.58 5.36
CA GLN A 118 -8.97 -5.08 4.10
C GLN A 118 -8.84 -6.21 3.08
N SER A 119 -8.31 -7.37 3.49
CA SER A 119 -8.19 -8.55 2.64
C SER A 119 -9.55 -9.02 2.14
N ALA A 120 -10.56 -9.06 3.02
CA ALA A 120 -11.92 -9.45 2.65
C ALA A 120 -12.54 -8.53 1.58
N LEU A 121 -12.22 -7.22 1.61
CA LEU A 121 -12.69 -6.25 0.61
C LEU A 121 -11.89 -6.31 -0.71
N ILE A 122 -10.60 -6.63 -0.65
CA ILE A 122 -9.74 -6.69 -1.84
C ILE A 122 -9.92 -8.03 -2.59
N SER A 123 -10.09 -9.14 -1.88
CA SER A 123 -10.15 -10.49 -2.45
C SER A 123 -11.16 -10.66 -3.59
N PRO A 124 -12.39 -10.13 -3.52
CA PRO A 124 -13.36 -10.23 -4.62
C PRO A 124 -12.89 -9.58 -5.93
N LEU A 125 -12.01 -8.56 -5.86
CA LEU A 125 -11.51 -7.87 -7.04
C LEU A 125 -10.64 -8.78 -7.92
N PHE A 126 -9.96 -9.77 -7.33
CA PHE A 126 -9.17 -10.72 -8.10
C PHE A 126 -10.02 -11.51 -9.11
N ASN A 127 -11.29 -11.73 -8.84
CA ASN A 127 -12.19 -12.37 -9.80
C ASN A 127 -12.44 -11.50 -11.05
N LEU A 128 -12.42 -10.17 -10.86
CA LEU A 128 -12.53 -9.21 -11.97
C LEU A 128 -11.24 -9.10 -12.78
N TRP A 129 -10.09 -9.39 -12.15
CA TRP A 129 -8.79 -9.23 -12.76
C TRP A 129 -8.20 -10.52 -13.34
N LYS A 130 -8.84 -11.68 -13.11
CA LYS A 130 -8.39 -12.95 -13.68
C LYS A 130 -8.43 -12.91 -15.21
N ASN A 131 -7.31 -13.25 -15.83
CA ASN A 131 -7.15 -13.36 -17.30
C ASN A 131 -6.47 -14.68 -17.70
N GLY A 132 -6.36 -15.65 -16.80
CA GLY A 132 -5.66 -16.92 -17.02
C GLY A 132 -4.13 -16.82 -17.02
N LYS A 133 -3.57 -15.65 -16.73
CA LYS A 133 -2.12 -15.42 -16.64
C LYS A 133 -1.68 -15.28 -15.18
N PRO A 134 -0.37 -15.45 -14.88
CA PRO A 134 0.17 -15.26 -13.54
C PRO A 134 -0.17 -13.88 -12.95
N ILE A 135 -0.40 -13.86 -11.63
CA ILE A 135 -0.55 -12.64 -10.83
C ILE A 135 0.62 -12.55 -9.85
N TYR A 136 1.22 -11.37 -9.75
CA TYR A 136 2.27 -11.02 -8.81
C TYR A 136 1.77 -9.89 -7.91
N LEU A 137 2.00 -10.00 -6.60
CA LEU A 137 1.60 -8.96 -5.64
C LEU A 137 2.84 -8.23 -5.13
N ILE A 138 2.83 -6.92 -5.20
CA ILE A 138 3.93 -6.05 -4.77
C ILE A 138 3.41 -5.10 -3.70
N GLY A 139 4.00 -5.12 -2.50
CA GLY A 139 3.55 -4.28 -1.38
C GLY A 139 4.68 -3.51 -0.74
N HIS A 140 4.45 -2.23 -0.49
CA HIS A 140 5.38 -1.36 0.22
C HIS A 140 4.91 -1.09 1.65
N SER A 141 5.83 -1.12 2.62
CA SER A 141 5.55 -0.77 4.02
C SER A 141 4.39 -1.61 4.58
N LEU A 142 3.29 -1.00 5.02
CA LEU A 142 2.05 -1.69 5.42
C LEU A 142 1.41 -2.52 4.29
N GLY A 143 1.75 -2.26 3.04
CA GLY A 143 1.39 -3.15 1.93
C GLY A 143 2.04 -4.53 2.03
N GLY A 144 3.21 -4.65 2.67
CA GLY A 144 3.90 -5.93 2.86
C GLY A 144 3.09 -6.97 3.64
N PRO A 145 2.67 -6.70 4.89
CA PRO A 145 1.80 -7.61 5.65
C PRO A 145 0.46 -7.85 4.95
N MET A 146 -0.07 -6.85 4.21
CA MET A 146 -1.26 -7.02 3.40
C MET A 146 -1.11 -8.12 2.35
N LEU A 147 0.08 -8.26 1.71
CA LEU A 147 0.34 -9.34 0.75
C LEU A 147 0.29 -10.72 1.40
N ILE A 148 0.84 -10.86 2.61
CA ILE A 148 0.82 -12.13 3.37
C ILE A 148 -0.63 -12.53 3.67
N GLN A 149 -1.45 -11.59 4.14
CA GLN A 149 -2.86 -11.82 4.43
C GLN A 149 -3.64 -12.19 3.16
N LEU A 150 -3.51 -11.41 2.09
CA LEU A 150 -4.17 -11.67 0.81
C LEU A 150 -3.82 -13.05 0.24
N ASN A 151 -2.54 -13.44 0.32
CA ASN A 151 -2.10 -14.75 -0.16
C ASN A 151 -2.68 -15.89 0.70
N ALA A 152 -2.73 -15.71 2.02
CA ALA A 152 -3.27 -16.71 2.93
C ALA A 152 -4.79 -16.90 2.74
N ASP A 153 -5.52 -15.81 2.50
CA ASP A 153 -6.97 -15.85 2.29
C ASP A 153 -7.36 -16.30 0.88
N ASN A 154 -6.41 -16.25 -0.08
CA ASN A 154 -6.62 -16.65 -1.48
C ASN A 154 -5.53 -17.65 -1.93
N PRO A 155 -5.55 -18.89 -1.44
CA PRO A 155 -4.52 -19.88 -1.77
C PRO A 155 -4.40 -20.11 -3.29
N GLY A 156 -3.18 -20.11 -3.81
CA GLY A 156 -2.89 -20.31 -5.23
C GLY A 156 -3.22 -19.10 -6.12
N LEU A 157 -3.62 -17.97 -5.54
CA LEU A 157 -3.96 -16.76 -6.29
C LEU A 157 -2.74 -16.19 -7.03
N CYS A 158 -1.62 -16.06 -6.35
CA CYS A 158 -0.45 -15.39 -6.90
C CYS A 158 0.71 -16.34 -7.15
N LYS A 159 1.50 -16.02 -8.18
CA LYS A 159 2.72 -16.73 -8.56
C LYS A 159 3.94 -16.25 -7.76
N GLY A 160 3.89 -15.02 -7.25
CA GLY A 160 4.96 -14.46 -6.43
C GLY A 160 4.55 -13.20 -5.68
N LEU A 161 5.27 -12.95 -4.58
CA LEU A 161 5.16 -11.76 -3.73
C LEU A 161 6.47 -10.98 -3.77
N VAL A 162 6.37 -9.64 -3.77
CA VAL A 162 7.52 -8.74 -3.57
C VAL A 162 7.21 -7.81 -2.40
N LEU A 163 7.92 -8.01 -1.29
CA LEU A 163 7.80 -7.17 -0.10
C LEU A 163 8.86 -6.07 -0.16
N LEU A 164 8.44 -4.83 -0.28
CA LEU A 164 9.30 -3.65 -0.33
C LEU A 164 9.24 -2.93 1.03
N ALA A 165 10.29 -3.00 1.83
CA ALA A 165 10.36 -2.40 3.17
C ALA A 165 9.13 -2.75 4.04
N GLY A 166 8.68 -4.01 4.00
CA GLY A 166 7.44 -4.47 4.64
C GLY A 166 7.55 -4.52 6.16
N SER A 167 6.57 -3.95 6.89
CA SER A 167 6.47 -4.02 8.35
C SER A 167 5.68 -5.26 8.76
N VAL A 168 6.38 -6.32 9.16
CA VAL A 168 5.78 -7.64 9.41
C VAL A 168 6.17 -8.26 10.74
N ASP A 169 7.18 -7.71 11.44
CA ASP A 169 7.63 -8.22 12.73
C ASP A 169 6.92 -7.50 13.89
N PRO A 170 6.06 -8.18 14.66
CA PRO A 170 5.39 -7.57 15.79
C PRO A 170 6.35 -7.17 16.94
N ALA A 171 7.57 -7.70 16.98
CA ALA A 171 8.57 -7.31 17.98
C ALA A 171 9.16 -5.93 17.68
N GLU A 172 9.33 -5.60 16.40
CA GLU A 172 9.84 -4.30 15.95
C GLU A 172 8.77 -3.20 15.97
N GLU A 173 7.48 -3.56 16.02
CA GLU A 173 6.38 -2.59 16.05
C GLU A 173 6.19 -2.01 17.44
N LYS A 174 6.43 -0.71 17.59
CA LYS A 174 6.30 0.00 18.86
C LYS A 174 4.83 0.41 19.12
N LYS A 175 4.39 0.25 20.37
CA LYS A 175 3.11 0.84 20.80
C LYS A 175 3.29 2.33 21.05
N GLU A 176 2.81 3.15 20.14
CA GLU A 176 2.90 4.60 20.21
C GLU A 176 1.63 5.17 20.89
N LYS A 177 1.66 5.27 22.22
CA LYS A 177 0.51 5.72 23.03
C LYS A 177 -0.02 7.11 22.67
N TRP A 178 0.83 7.98 22.12
CA TRP A 178 0.44 9.33 21.66
C TRP A 178 -0.56 9.30 20.50
N ARG A 179 -0.64 8.20 19.73
CA ARG A 179 -1.61 8.04 18.64
C ARG A 179 -3.05 8.05 19.14
N TYR A 180 -3.30 7.53 20.35
CA TYR A 180 -4.63 7.58 20.95
C TYR A 180 -5.08 9.00 21.26
N ILE A 181 -4.15 9.90 21.61
CA ILE A 181 -4.43 11.32 21.82
C ILE A 181 -4.84 11.96 20.50
N LEU A 182 -4.13 11.64 19.42
CA LEU A 182 -4.46 12.14 18.08
C LEU A 182 -5.77 11.58 17.52
N ASP A 183 -6.20 10.40 17.95
CA ASP A 183 -7.49 9.81 17.53
C ASP A 183 -8.69 10.33 18.36
N ALA A 184 -8.43 11.06 19.45
CA ALA A 184 -9.48 11.49 20.37
C ALA A 184 -10.28 12.70 19.82
N GLY A 185 -11.62 12.54 19.71
CA GLY A 185 -12.60 13.60 19.50
C GLY A 185 -12.18 14.68 18.48
N ILE A 186 -12.19 15.94 18.92
CA ILE A 186 -11.86 17.12 18.10
C ILE A 186 -10.41 17.06 17.56
N ILE A 187 -9.45 16.48 18.31
CA ILE A 187 -8.05 16.43 17.90
C ILE A 187 -7.90 15.65 16.59
N SER A 188 -8.67 14.60 16.40
CA SER A 188 -8.62 13.81 15.16
C SER A 188 -8.98 14.60 13.90
N TYR A 189 -9.77 15.68 14.02
CA TYR A 189 -10.08 16.57 12.90
C TYR A 189 -8.95 17.54 12.54
N LEU A 190 -7.99 17.74 13.46
CA LEU A 190 -6.79 18.55 13.20
C LEU A 190 -5.74 17.79 12.41
N LEU A 191 -5.85 16.44 12.33
CA LEU A 191 -4.94 15.63 11.52
C LEU A 191 -5.18 15.87 10.04
N PRO A 192 -4.11 16.09 9.27
CA PRO A 192 -4.23 16.31 7.83
C PRO A 192 -4.77 15.06 7.10
N GLY A 193 -5.82 15.22 6.35
CA GLY A 193 -6.36 14.28 5.35
C GLY A 193 -6.08 12.80 5.61
N ALA A 194 -5.15 12.23 4.85
CA ALA A 194 -4.80 10.81 4.92
C ALA A 194 -4.04 10.39 6.20
N PHE A 195 -3.50 11.33 6.98
CA PHE A 195 -2.88 10.99 8.27
C PHE A 195 -3.90 10.57 9.33
N LYS A 196 -5.16 10.99 9.20
CA LYS A 196 -6.22 10.54 10.11
C LYS A 196 -6.48 9.03 10.01
N PRO A 197 -6.84 8.44 8.84
CA PRO A 197 -6.97 6.99 8.71
C PRO A 197 -5.64 6.26 8.95
N SER A 198 -4.50 6.83 8.57
CA SER A 198 -3.19 6.26 8.87
C SER A 198 -2.92 6.16 10.37
N ASN A 199 -3.19 7.22 11.15
CA ASN A 199 -3.03 7.18 12.59
C ASN A 199 -3.91 6.10 13.21
N LYS A 200 -5.16 5.99 12.78
CA LYS A 200 -6.10 4.98 13.28
C LYS A 200 -5.67 3.57 12.93
N GLU A 201 -5.21 3.33 11.70
CA GLU A 201 -4.66 2.05 11.26
C GLU A 201 -3.47 1.63 12.14
N LEU A 202 -2.53 2.55 12.42
CA LEU A 202 -1.34 2.28 13.23
C LEU A 202 -1.63 2.02 14.71
N ILE A 203 -2.77 2.47 15.24
CA ILE A 203 -3.19 2.15 16.61
C ILE A 203 -3.40 0.64 16.80
N PHE A 204 -4.01 -0.03 15.83
CA PHE A 204 -4.31 -1.46 15.92
C PHE A 204 -3.33 -2.34 15.14
N PHE A 205 -2.43 -1.75 14.38
CA PHE A 205 -1.52 -2.45 13.48
C PHE A 205 -0.65 -3.51 14.16
N LYS A 206 -0.12 -3.21 15.35
CA LYS A 206 0.66 -4.21 16.12
C LYS A 206 -0.15 -5.48 16.41
N LYS A 207 -1.44 -5.35 16.72
CA LYS A 207 -2.33 -6.50 16.94
C LYS A 207 -2.52 -7.27 15.64
N ASP A 208 -2.67 -6.57 14.52
CA ASP A 208 -2.87 -7.18 13.21
C ASP A 208 -1.67 -8.01 12.79
N ILE A 209 -0.44 -7.45 12.86
CA ILE A 209 0.76 -8.23 12.50
C ILE A 209 1.07 -9.34 13.49
N TYR A 210 0.64 -9.23 14.76
CA TYR A 210 0.71 -10.34 15.69
C TYR A 210 -0.21 -11.49 15.24
N SER A 211 -1.43 -11.20 14.82
CA SER A 211 -2.37 -12.17 14.26
C SER A 211 -1.89 -12.76 12.92
N LEU A 212 -1.11 -11.99 12.17
CA LEU A 212 -0.57 -12.38 10.87
C LEU A 212 0.50 -13.49 10.97
N GLN A 213 1.12 -13.71 12.14
CA GLN A 213 2.23 -14.67 12.29
C GLN A 213 1.88 -16.07 11.78
N ASN A 214 0.65 -16.53 12.04
CA ASN A 214 0.19 -17.84 11.60
C ASN A 214 -0.13 -17.89 10.10
N LYS A 215 -0.20 -16.73 9.42
CA LYS A 215 -0.54 -16.65 7.99
C LYS A 215 0.67 -16.90 7.08
N PHE A 216 1.89 -16.68 7.56
CA PHE A 216 3.12 -16.95 6.79
C PHE A 216 3.22 -18.39 6.29
N ALA A 217 2.72 -19.36 7.08
CA ALA A 217 2.73 -20.78 6.72
C ALA A 217 1.88 -21.11 5.48
N PHE A 218 0.94 -20.24 5.10
CA PHE A 218 0.10 -20.40 3.91
C PHE A 218 0.73 -19.84 2.64
N VAL A 219 1.83 -19.08 2.75
CA VAL A 219 2.56 -18.57 1.60
C VAL A 219 3.37 -19.69 0.97
N LYS A 220 2.97 -20.12 -0.23
CA LYS A 220 3.63 -21.23 -0.96
C LYS A 220 4.28 -20.77 -2.28
N CYS A 221 4.03 -19.54 -2.72
CA CYS A 221 4.65 -18.98 -3.93
C CYS A 221 6.05 -18.43 -3.68
N LYS A 222 6.73 -18.01 -4.75
CA LYS A 222 8.05 -17.33 -4.66
C LYS A 222 7.89 -16.00 -3.93
N VAL A 223 8.86 -15.68 -3.06
CA VAL A 223 8.86 -14.40 -2.33
C VAL A 223 10.21 -13.69 -2.51
N ILE A 224 10.15 -12.41 -2.87
CA ILE A 224 11.31 -11.52 -2.89
C ILE A 224 11.09 -10.47 -1.79
N ILE A 225 12.04 -10.36 -0.87
CA ILE A 225 12.04 -9.36 0.19
C ILE A 225 13.13 -8.35 -0.14
N VAL A 226 12.77 -7.08 -0.26
CA VAL A 226 13.71 -5.98 -0.53
C VAL A 226 13.62 -4.97 0.59
N HIS A 227 14.76 -4.64 1.20
CA HIS A 227 14.79 -3.74 2.35
C HIS A 227 16.02 -2.84 2.34
N GLY A 228 15.85 -1.58 2.76
CA GLY A 228 16.96 -0.66 2.94
C GLY A 228 17.65 -0.88 4.30
N THR A 229 19.00 -0.91 4.34
CA THR A 229 19.71 -1.13 5.61
C THR A 229 19.67 0.06 6.56
N GLN A 230 19.26 1.24 6.10
CA GLN A 230 19.08 2.46 6.91
C GLN A 230 17.61 2.90 6.97
N ASP A 231 16.69 1.94 6.91
CA ASP A 231 15.27 2.20 7.10
C ASP A 231 14.97 2.54 8.57
N SER A 232 14.61 3.82 8.81
CA SER A 232 14.30 4.33 10.16
C SER A 232 12.81 4.21 10.53
N PHE A 233 11.93 3.91 9.54
CA PHE A 233 10.49 3.72 9.78
C PHE A 233 10.17 2.26 10.07
N VAL A 234 10.69 1.36 9.24
CA VAL A 234 10.54 -0.08 9.39
C VAL A 234 11.94 -0.67 9.53
N PRO A 235 12.36 -1.05 10.75
CA PRO A 235 13.70 -1.60 10.98
C PRO A 235 13.99 -2.81 10.10
N VAL A 236 15.25 -2.94 9.64
CA VAL A 236 15.68 -4.01 8.74
C VAL A 236 15.45 -5.42 9.30
N GLY A 237 15.31 -5.58 10.62
CA GLY A 237 14.91 -6.81 11.30
C GLY A 237 13.61 -7.42 10.74
N ASN A 238 12.69 -6.59 10.25
CA ASN A 238 11.48 -7.05 9.57
C ASN A 238 11.76 -7.96 8.36
N ALA A 239 12.82 -7.67 7.61
CA ALA A 239 13.19 -8.44 6.42
C ALA A 239 13.71 -9.83 6.79
N THR A 240 14.56 -9.94 7.80
CA THR A 240 15.08 -11.23 8.32
C THR A 240 13.99 -12.02 9.03
N TYR A 241 13.09 -11.36 9.75
CA TYR A 241 11.92 -11.98 10.33
C TYR A 241 11.02 -12.59 9.25
N ALA A 242 10.64 -11.81 8.22
CA ALA A 242 9.85 -12.34 7.10
C ALA A 242 10.51 -13.57 6.47
N GLN A 243 11.82 -13.51 6.20
CA GLN A 243 12.58 -14.63 5.65
C GLN A 243 12.47 -15.87 6.53
N SER A 244 12.61 -15.73 7.85
CA SER A 244 12.54 -16.85 8.80
C SER A 244 11.17 -17.48 8.93
N LYS A 245 10.07 -16.71 8.63
CA LYS A 245 8.69 -17.17 8.75
C LYS A 245 8.13 -17.82 7.48
N LEU A 246 8.73 -17.57 6.33
CA LEU A 246 8.26 -18.05 5.02
C LEU A 246 8.74 -19.48 4.72
N VAL A 247 8.58 -20.38 5.68
CA VAL A 247 9.14 -21.76 5.65
C VAL A 247 8.50 -22.65 4.57
N ASN A 248 7.32 -22.32 4.09
CA ASN A 248 6.60 -23.10 3.08
C ASN A 248 6.63 -22.45 1.68
N ALA A 249 7.30 -21.29 1.53
CA ALA A 249 7.42 -20.65 0.24
C ALA A 249 8.29 -21.46 -0.72
N ASP A 250 7.93 -21.48 -2.01
CA ASP A 250 8.71 -22.17 -3.06
C ASP A 250 10.17 -21.70 -3.09
N SER A 251 10.38 -20.41 -2.86
CA SER A 251 11.71 -19.81 -2.66
C SER A 251 11.58 -18.46 -1.96
N VAL A 252 12.59 -18.09 -1.16
CA VAL A 252 12.67 -16.76 -0.54
C VAL A 252 14.01 -16.14 -0.89
N ARG A 253 13.97 -14.98 -1.57
CA ARG A 253 15.15 -14.18 -1.88
C ARG A 253 15.15 -12.90 -1.05
N LEU A 254 16.14 -12.73 -0.19
CA LEU A 254 16.34 -11.49 0.57
C LEU A 254 17.34 -10.60 -0.16
N ILE A 255 16.98 -9.34 -0.39
CA ILE A 255 17.82 -8.30 -1.02
C ILE A 255 17.88 -7.12 -0.05
N LEU A 256 19.03 -6.94 0.58
CA LEU A 256 19.31 -5.76 1.40
C LEU A 256 20.04 -4.72 0.56
N ILE A 257 19.52 -3.50 0.52
CA ILE A 257 20.12 -2.39 -0.23
C ILE A 257 20.92 -1.52 0.74
N PRO A 258 22.27 -1.55 0.65
CA PRO A 258 23.12 -0.78 1.57
C PRO A 258 22.82 0.71 1.52
N GLY A 259 22.71 1.36 2.69
CA GLY A 259 22.48 2.79 2.83
C GLY A 259 21.11 3.29 2.39
N ALA A 260 20.21 2.42 1.89
CA ALA A 260 18.88 2.83 1.47
C ALA A 260 17.95 2.99 2.67
N ASN A 261 17.05 3.98 2.58
CA ASN A 261 16.02 4.28 3.56
C ASN A 261 14.69 3.55 3.23
N HIS A 262 13.62 3.91 3.93
CA HIS A 262 12.27 3.35 3.74
C HIS A 262 11.68 3.53 2.34
N PHE A 263 12.07 4.59 1.64
CA PHE A 263 11.46 5.01 0.39
C PHE A 263 12.06 4.33 -0.84
N ILE A 264 12.49 3.06 -0.71
CA ILE A 264 13.12 2.28 -1.78
C ILE A 264 12.30 2.19 -3.08
N PRO A 265 10.94 2.17 -3.10
CA PRO A 265 10.21 2.16 -4.36
C PRO A 265 10.50 3.36 -5.26
N TRP A 266 10.85 4.51 -4.67
CA TRP A 266 11.13 5.74 -5.42
C TRP A 266 12.63 6.02 -5.51
N THR A 267 13.37 5.87 -4.40
CA THR A 267 14.81 6.20 -4.35
C THR A 267 15.70 5.15 -4.99
N LYS A 268 15.18 3.92 -5.16
CA LYS A 268 15.87 2.78 -5.78
C LYS A 268 15.06 2.20 -6.94
N TYR A 269 14.37 3.08 -7.66
CA TYR A 269 13.44 2.74 -8.74
C TYR A 269 14.03 1.72 -9.73
N GLU A 270 15.22 1.95 -10.28
CA GLU A 270 15.85 1.05 -11.26
C GLU A 270 16.12 -0.35 -10.67
N THR A 271 16.56 -0.42 -9.43
CA THR A 271 16.78 -1.71 -8.75
C THR A 271 15.46 -2.49 -8.63
N ILE A 272 14.40 -1.83 -8.19
CA ILE A 272 13.07 -2.45 -8.07
C ILE A 272 12.51 -2.82 -9.45
N LYS A 273 12.64 -1.94 -10.44
CA LYS A 273 12.25 -2.23 -11.83
C LYS A 273 12.90 -3.51 -12.36
N GLN A 274 14.22 -3.67 -12.18
CA GLN A 274 14.92 -4.90 -12.61
C GLN A 274 14.41 -6.15 -11.90
N ILE A 275 14.06 -6.05 -10.61
CA ILE A 275 13.44 -7.15 -9.86
C ILE A 275 12.07 -7.50 -10.47
N LEU A 276 11.25 -6.51 -10.82
CA LEU A 276 9.94 -6.74 -11.42
C LEU A 276 10.04 -7.34 -12.83
N LEU A 277 11.00 -6.90 -13.65
CA LEU A 277 11.25 -7.48 -14.98
C LEU A 277 11.68 -8.95 -14.91
N ALA A 278 12.25 -9.39 -13.80
CA ALA A 278 12.73 -10.76 -13.59
C ALA A 278 11.70 -11.68 -12.89
N LEU A 279 10.43 -11.28 -12.75
CA LEU A 279 9.41 -12.09 -12.07
C LEU A 279 8.89 -13.27 -12.91
N ASN A 280 8.96 -13.17 -14.22
CA ASN A 280 8.50 -14.21 -15.18
C ASN A 280 9.48 -15.35 -15.28
#